data_34e83dd0b04352f52e2dd87a88ec24b7
#
_entry.id   34e83dd0b04352f52e2dd87a88ec24b7
#
_cell.length_a   1.000
_cell.length_b   1.000
_cell.length_c   1.000
_cell.angle_alpha   90.00
_cell.angle_beta   90.00
_cell.angle_gamma   90.00
#
_symmetry.space_group_name_H-M   'P 1'
#
loop_
_entity.id
_entity.type
_entity.pdbx_description
1 polymer ?
#
loop_
_entity_poly.entity_id
_entity_poly.type
_entity_poly.pdbx_seq_one_letter_code
_entity_poly.pdbx_strand_id
1 'polypeptide(L)'
;MSTIVTVQDAVTAFADFMEPTPGELSAIEQEMPELLADVDLLDALIVTIDRTPTEVDRQRIRRARRRLLNERRNLVNRSAAGRTSGGAA
;
A
#
# COMPACT_ATOMS: atom_id res chain seq x y z
N MET A 1 -33.24 -29.18 5.82
CA MET A 1 -31.96 -29.84 6.12
C MET A 1 -30.82 -28.86 6.02
N SER A 2 -30.05 -28.76 7.06
CA SER A 2 -28.94 -27.81 7.07
C SER A 2 -27.73 -28.41 6.32
N THR A 3 -27.09 -27.56 5.49
CA THR A 3 -25.86 -27.93 4.86
C THR A 3 -24.73 -27.57 5.83
N ILE A 4 -23.97 -28.56 6.23
CA ILE A 4 -22.83 -28.34 7.11
C ILE A 4 -21.62 -28.07 6.23
N VAL A 5 -21.14 -26.84 6.27
CA VAL A 5 -19.90 -26.48 5.58
C VAL A 5 -18.76 -26.91 6.50
N THR A 6 -17.87 -27.74 6.02
CA THR A 6 -16.71 -28.15 6.79
C THR A 6 -15.72 -26.99 6.88
N VAL A 7 -14.86 -27.03 7.91
CA VAL A 7 -13.81 -26.04 8.06
C VAL A 7 -12.91 -26.04 6.83
N GLN A 8 -12.63 -27.21 6.28
CA GLN A 8 -11.79 -27.33 5.08
C GLN A 8 -12.46 -26.70 3.86
N ASP A 9 -13.77 -26.89 3.69
CA ASP A 9 -14.51 -26.26 2.58
C ASP A 9 -14.49 -24.74 2.72
N ALA A 10 -14.68 -24.24 3.93
CA ALA A 10 -14.62 -22.80 4.22
C ALA A 10 -13.22 -22.23 3.95
N VAL A 11 -12.19 -22.94 4.36
CA VAL A 11 -10.80 -22.52 4.14
C VAL A 11 -10.48 -22.52 2.65
N THR A 12 -10.91 -23.53 1.90
CA THR A 12 -10.67 -23.62 0.47
C THR A 12 -11.37 -22.47 -0.28
N ALA A 13 -12.64 -22.23 0.04
CA ALA A 13 -13.41 -21.14 -0.56
C ALA A 13 -12.78 -19.77 -0.22
N PHE A 14 -12.35 -19.61 1.01
CA PHE A 14 -11.72 -18.38 1.48
C PHE A 14 -10.35 -18.18 0.84
N ALA A 15 -9.57 -19.25 0.67
CA ALA A 15 -8.27 -19.18 0.01
C ALA A 15 -8.40 -18.75 -1.44
N ASP A 16 -9.36 -19.30 -2.19
CA ASP A 16 -9.62 -18.89 -3.57
C ASP A 16 -9.99 -17.41 -3.64
N PHE A 17 -10.79 -16.94 -2.67
CA PHE A 17 -11.20 -15.54 -2.60
C PHE A 17 -10.03 -14.62 -2.24
N MET A 18 -9.10 -15.11 -1.41
CA MET A 18 -7.96 -14.32 -0.94
C MET A 18 -6.76 -14.36 -1.88
N GLU A 19 -6.74 -15.31 -2.80
CA GLU A 19 -5.64 -15.41 -3.73
C GLU A 19 -5.82 -14.37 -4.84
N PRO A 20 -4.89 -13.38 -4.93
CA PRO A 20 -5.03 -12.32 -5.92
C PRO A 20 -4.73 -12.83 -7.33
N THR A 21 -5.42 -12.27 -8.31
CA THR A 21 -5.13 -12.51 -9.72
C THR A 21 -3.76 -11.89 -10.08
N PRO A 22 -3.14 -12.32 -11.20
CA PRO A 22 -1.90 -11.69 -11.67
C PRO A 22 -2.02 -10.18 -11.86
N GLY A 23 -3.17 -9.69 -12.31
CA GLY A 23 -3.42 -8.26 -12.45
C GLY A 23 -3.48 -7.55 -11.11
N GLU A 24 -4.12 -8.17 -10.12
CA GLU A 24 -4.19 -7.64 -8.76
C GLU A 24 -2.81 -7.62 -8.10
N LEU A 25 -2.01 -8.67 -8.29
CA LEU A 25 -0.64 -8.71 -7.79
C LEU A 25 0.21 -7.60 -8.38
N SER A 26 0.09 -7.36 -9.68
CA SER A 26 0.82 -6.29 -10.34
C SER A 26 0.41 -4.92 -9.79
N ALA A 27 -0.88 -4.70 -9.56
CA ALA A 27 -1.38 -3.46 -8.96
C ALA A 27 -0.84 -3.27 -7.55
N ILE A 28 -0.83 -4.32 -6.73
CA ILE A 28 -0.28 -4.30 -5.37
C ILE A 28 1.21 -3.97 -5.40
N GLU A 29 1.96 -4.58 -6.31
CA GLU A 29 3.40 -4.31 -6.46
C GLU A 29 3.66 -2.86 -6.83
N GLN A 30 2.82 -2.26 -7.67
CA GLN A 30 2.94 -0.86 -8.06
C GLN A 30 2.61 0.09 -6.92
N GLU A 31 1.70 -0.29 -6.03
CA GLU A 31 1.28 0.51 -4.88
C GLU A 31 2.19 0.33 -3.67
N MET A 32 3.01 -0.72 -3.63
CA MET A 32 3.81 -1.06 -2.46
C MET A 32 4.75 0.07 -2.02
N PRO A 33 5.46 0.78 -2.93
CA PRO A 33 6.32 1.88 -2.50
C PRO A 33 5.57 2.98 -1.76
N GLU A 34 4.34 3.32 -2.18
CA GLU A 34 3.52 4.30 -1.49
C GLU A 34 3.11 3.79 -0.11
N LEU A 35 2.68 2.53 -0.01
CA LEU A 35 2.29 1.93 1.25
C LEU A 35 3.45 1.90 2.25
N LEU A 36 4.64 1.53 1.79
CA LEU A 36 5.83 1.50 2.64
C LEU A 36 6.20 2.90 3.11
N ALA A 37 6.08 3.90 2.25
CA ALA A 37 6.34 5.29 2.60
C ALA A 37 5.33 5.80 3.62
N ASP A 38 4.06 5.41 3.50
CA ASP A 38 3.00 5.76 4.43
C ASP A 38 3.25 5.16 5.82
N VAL A 39 3.62 3.88 5.86
CA VAL A 39 3.98 3.19 7.11
C VAL A 39 5.18 3.87 7.77
N ASP A 40 6.19 4.25 7.00
CA ASP A 40 7.39 4.92 7.50
C ASP A 40 7.04 6.27 8.13
N LEU A 41 6.15 7.04 7.49
CA LEU A 41 5.66 8.30 8.05
C LEU A 41 4.89 8.07 9.36
N LEU A 42 4.00 7.07 9.38
CA LEU A 42 3.23 6.73 10.57
C LEU A 42 4.15 6.32 11.73
N ASP A 43 5.17 5.51 11.47
CA ASP A 43 6.16 5.11 12.46
C ASP A 43 6.89 6.33 13.03
N ALA A 44 7.28 7.27 12.18
CA ALA A 44 7.94 8.49 12.61
C ALA A 44 7.03 9.35 13.50
N LEU A 45 5.74 9.41 13.20
CA LEU A 45 4.76 10.15 13.99
C LEU A 45 4.47 9.45 15.32
N ILE A 46 4.37 8.13 15.35
CA ILE A 46 4.08 7.34 16.54
C ILE A 46 5.16 7.56 17.61
N VAL A 47 6.42 7.59 17.20
CA VAL A 47 7.56 7.77 18.10
C VAL A 47 7.45 9.10 18.87
N THR A 48 6.74 10.09 18.32
CA THR A 48 6.64 11.43 18.93
C THR A 48 5.35 11.66 19.70
N ILE A 49 4.44 10.66 19.79
CA ILE A 49 3.15 10.84 20.47
C ILE A 49 3.30 11.16 21.94
N ASP A 50 4.22 10.49 22.64
CA ASP A 50 4.36 10.58 24.09
C ASP A 50 5.41 11.59 24.54
N ARG A 51 6.00 12.35 23.63
CA ARG A 51 7.07 13.29 23.96
C ARG A 51 7.10 14.45 22.97
N THR A 52 7.73 15.54 23.42
CA THR A 52 7.96 16.69 22.54
C THR A 52 8.92 16.28 21.42
N PRO A 53 8.57 16.51 20.13
CA PRO A 53 9.47 16.18 19.05
C PRO A 53 10.79 16.93 19.12
N THR A 54 11.89 16.20 18.95
CA THR A 54 13.22 16.80 18.81
C THR A 54 13.42 17.28 17.36
N GLU A 55 14.51 18.01 17.12
CA GLU A 55 14.84 18.46 15.77
C GLU A 55 15.09 17.24 14.84
N VAL A 56 15.70 16.20 15.38
CA VAL A 56 15.91 14.96 14.61
C VAL A 56 14.57 14.34 14.22
N ASP A 57 13.62 14.29 15.15
CA ASP A 57 12.26 13.78 14.88
C ASP A 57 11.58 14.60 13.79
N ARG A 58 11.66 15.93 13.86
CA ARG A 58 11.07 16.82 12.87
C ARG A 58 11.67 16.62 11.49
N GLN A 59 12.98 16.45 11.41
CA GLN A 59 13.67 16.16 10.15
C GLN A 59 13.26 14.81 9.59
N ARG A 60 13.11 13.80 10.43
CA ARG A 60 12.66 12.48 10.03
C ARG A 60 11.24 12.53 9.45
N ILE A 61 10.35 13.25 10.12
CA ILE A 61 8.96 13.42 9.68
C ILE A 61 8.92 14.15 8.33
N ARG A 62 9.69 15.22 8.17
CA ARG A 62 9.74 15.96 6.90
C ARG A 62 10.25 15.09 5.76
N ARG A 63 11.29 14.31 6.01
CA ARG A 63 11.82 13.38 5.00
C ARG A 63 10.82 12.31 4.63
N ALA A 64 10.14 11.74 5.63
CA ALA A 64 9.13 10.71 5.40
C ALA A 64 7.94 11.27 4.61
N ARG A 65 7.48 12.48 4.91
CA ARG A 65 6.41 13.12 4.14
C ARG A 65 6.83 13.38 2.70
N ARG A 66 8.04 13.86 2.49
CA ARG A 66 8.56 14.12 1.14
C ARG A 66 8.64 12.85 0.34
N ARG A 67 9.10 11.77 0.96
CA ARG A 67 9.17 10.45 0.33
C ARG A 67 7.78 9.95 -0.06
N LEU A 68 6.80 10.07 0.84
CA LEU A 68 5.44 9.68 0.57
C LEU A 68 4.85 10.45 -0.62
N LEU A 69 5.04 11.77 -0.65
CA LEU A 69 4.56 12.61 -1.74
C LEU A 69 5.22 12.24 -3.06
N ASN A 70 6.51 11.92 -3.05
CA ASN A 70 7.22 11.48 -4.24
C ASN A 70 6.68 10.14 -4.75
N GLU A 71 6.41 9.20 -3.84
CA GLU A 71 5.87 7.89 -4.23
C GLU A 71 4.46 8.01 -4.78
N ARG A 72 3.63 8.89 -4.22
CA ARG A 72 2.30 9.17 -4.76
C ARG A 72 2.37 9.77 -6.15
N ARG A 73 3.29 10.71 -6.36
CA ARG A 73 3.52 11.32 -7.68
C ARG A 73 3.96 10.28 -8.69
N ASN A 74 4.88 9.41 -8.31
CA ASN A 74 5.38 8.34 -9.18
C ASN A 74 4.25 7.38 -9.55
N LEU A 75 3.40 7.03 -8.60
CA LEU A 75 2.27 6.16 -8.86
C LEU A 75 1.28 6.79 -9.84
N VAL A 76 0.94 8.07 -9.65
CA VAL A 76 0.06 8.81 -10.55
C VAL A 76 0.68 8.91 -11.95
N ASN A 77 1.97 9.20 -12.04
CA ASN A 77 2.66 9.32 -13.32
C ASN A 77 2.69 7.98 -14.06
N ARG A 78 2.91 6.88 -13.35
CA ARG A 78 2.88 5.54 -13.95
C ARG A 78 1.49 5.19 -14.47
N SER A 79 0.46 5.52 -13.70
CA SER A 79 -0.94 5.30 -14.12
C SER A 79 -1.29 6.13 -15.34
N ALA A 80 -0.88 7.40 -15.37
CA ALA A 80 -1.10 8.30 -16.50
C ALA A 80 -0.33 7.82 -17.74
N ALA A 81 0.92 7.40 -17.58
CA ALA A 81 1.73 6.86 -18.67
C ALA A 81 1.11 5.59 -19.26
N GLY A 82 0.62 4.70 -18.39
CA GLY A 82 -0.07 3.49 -18.84
C GLY A 82 -1.31 3.78 -19.65
N ARG A 83 -2.10 4.75 -19.22
CA ARG A 83 -3.31 5.18 -19.95
C ARG A 83 -2.95 5.84 -21.29
N THR A 84 -1.92 6.68 -21.29
CA THR A 84 -1.46 7.36 -22.50
C THR A 84 -0.92 6.34 -23.51
N SER A 85 -0.15 5.36 -23.05
CA SER A 85 0.36 4.29 -23.91
C SER A 85 -0.78 3.48 -24.55
N GLY A 86 -1.81 3.18 -23.76
CA GLY A 86 -2.97 2.45 -24.27
C GLY A 86 -3.80 3.26 -25.26
N GLY A 87 -3.80 4.58 -25.15
CA GLY A 87 -4.56 5.47 -26.02
C GLY A 87 -3.79 5.92 -27.26
N ALA A 88 -2.51 5.69 -27.32
CA ALA A 88 -1.64 6.21 -28.38
C ALA A 88 -1.60 5.32 -29.63
N ALA A 89 -2.40 4.28 -29.68
CA ALA A 89 -2.44 3.37 -30.83
C ALA A 89 -3.02 4.02 -32.08
#